data_88d83629f4acdd997c2ecef99ae4405d
#
_entry.id   88d83629f4acdd997c2ecef99ae4405d
#
_cell.length_a   1.000
_cell.length_b   1.000
_cell.length_c   1.000
_cell.angle_alpha   90.00
_cell.angle_beta   90.00
_cell.angle_gamma   90.00
#
_symmetry.space_group_name_H-M   'P 1'
#
loop_
_entity.id
_entity.type
_entity.pdbx_description
1 polymer ?
#
loop_
_entity_poly.entity_id
_entity_poly.type
_entity_poly.pdbx_seq_one_letter_code
_entity_poly.pdbx_strand_id
1 'polypeptide(L)'
;AKILEACAPMLKAGGMLLYSTCTFSPEENEKSIGNFLERHPEFELMPIAKKNGFAEGLAPYTDCARLYPHRLKGEGHFLALLRKKEAAEGKAIPAESGGWTKEMDAFGDFAKEVLQEKPKGIYKIYGEGLYLLPEGTPKLEKLRVLRTGWMLGTLKKGRFEPSQAFAMGLRKEEVKHTADFSLEDERVIRYLKGETVEAEGKDGWTLVCVDGFPLGWAKRQKGRLKNKYAVSWKWE
;
A
#
# COMPACT_ATOMS: atom_id res chain seq x y z
N ALA A 1 -25.36 -4.76 -2.11
CA ALA A 1 -26.08 -3.68 -2.81
C ALA A 1 -25.61 -2.29 -2.34
N LYS A 2 -25.76 -1.90 -1.06
CA LYS A 2 -25.41 -0.54 -0.58
C LYS A 2 -23.97 -0.11 -0.86
N ILE A 3 -23.00 -1.01 -0.81
CA ILE A 3 -21.58 -0.70 -1.09
C ILE A 3 -21.39 -0.36 -2.57
N LEU A 4 -21.99 -1.13 -3.49
CA LEU A 4 -21.92 -0.84 -4.93
C LEU A 4 -22.50 0.55 -5.24
N GLU A 5 -23.65 0.90 -4.66
CA GLU A 5 -24.26 2.23 -4.81
C GLU A 5 -23.31 3.36 -4.35
N ALA A 6 -22.65 3.14 -3.21
CA ALA A 6 -21.69 4.12 -2.69
C ALA A 6 -20.43 4.25 -3.58
N CYS A 7 -20.02 3.18 -4.27
CA CYS A 7 -18.86 3.20 -5.15
C CYS A 7 -19.12 3.91 -6.49
N ALA A 8 -20.35 3.87 -7.01
CA ALA A 8 -20.68 4.43 -8.32
C ALA A 8 -20.26 5.90 -8.52
N PRO A 9 -20.55 6.83 -7.57
CA PRO A 9 -20.13 8.23 -7.70
C PRO A 9 -18.62 8.43 -7.49
N MET A 10 -17.91 7.45 -6.92
CA MET A 10 -16.48 7.56 -6.61
C MET A 10 -15.60 7.29 -7.84
N LEU A 11 -16.13 6.61 -8.85
CA LEU A 11 -15.37 6.30 -10.05
C LEU A 11 -15.39 7.47 -11.04
N LYS A 12 -14.22 7.74 -11.62
CA LYS A 12 -14.09 8.64 -12.77
C LYS A 12 -14.64 7.97 -14.04
N ALA A 13 -14.92 8.77 -15.06
CA ALA A 13 -15.19 8.27 -16.40
C ALA A 13 -14.05 7.34 -16.86
N GLY A 14 -14.36 6.21 -17.49
CA GLY A 14 -13.41 5.16 -17.86
C GLY A 14 -12.90 4.31 -16.68
N GLY A 15 -13.24 4.66 -15.44
CA GLY A 15 -12.78 3.94 -14.24
C GLY A 15 -13.34 2.52 -14.14
N MET A 16 -12.56 1.63 -13.53
CA MET A 16 -12.90 0.21 -13.36
C MET A 16 -13.24 -0.09 -11.89
N LEU A 17 -14.24 -0.96 -11.68
CA LEU A 17 -14.66 -1.49 -10.39
C LEU A 17 -14.67 -3.01 -10.42
N LEU A 18 -13.88 -3.64 -9.58
CA LEU A 18 -13.96 -5.09 -9.37
C LEU A 18 -14.84 -5.35 -8.15
N TYR A 19 -15.94 -6.05 -8.38
CA TYR A 19 -16.80 -6.58 -7.32
C TYR A 19 -16.47 -8.04 -7.07
N SER A 20 -16.29 -8.42 -5.81
CA SER A 20 -16.04 -9.80 -5.44
C SER A 20 -16.81 -10.20 -4.18
N THR A 21 -17.18 -11.48 -4.11
CA THR A 21 -17.78 -12.09 -2.93
C THR A 21 -17.16 -13.47 -2.70
N CYS A 22 -17.25 -13.96 -1.49
CA CYS A 22 -16.88 -15.35 -1.13
C CYS A 22 -18.12 -16.28 -1.02
N THR A 23 -19.28 -15.86 -1.52
CA THR A 23 -20.50 -16.67 -1.55
C THR A 23 -20.79 -17.21 -2.95
N PHE A 24 -21.57 -18.29 -3.01
CA PHE A 24 -22.10 -18.83 -4.27
C PHE A 24 -23.56 -18.44 -4.53
N SER A 25 -24.17 -17.64 -3.63
CA SER A 25 -25.55 -17.16 -3.78
C SER A 25 -25.72 -16.29 -5.02
N PRO A 26 -26.60 -16.65 -5.97
CA PRO A 26 -26.90 -15.79 -7.12
C PRO A 26 -27.47 -14.43 -6.73
N GLU A 27 -28.14 -14.34 -5.58
CA GLU A 27 -28.74 -13.12 -5.02
C GLU A 27 -27.67 -12.07 -4.70
N GLU A 28 -26.56 -12.50 -4.13
CA GLU A 28 -25.45 -11.63 -3.79
C GLU A 28 -24.52 -11.38 -4.98
N ASN A 29 -24.51 -12.27 -5.94
CA ASN A 29 -23.62 -12.27 -7.09
C ASN A 29 -24.31 -11.64 -8.33
N GLU A 30 -24.79 -12.46 -9.26
CA GLU A 30 -25.31 -11.99 -10.55
C GLU A 30 -26.51 -11.07 -10.41
N LYS A 31 -27.45 -11.35 -9.47
CA LYS A 31 -28.60 -10.46 -9.24
C LYS A 31 -28.19 -9.10 -8.68
N SER A 32 -27.16 -9.05 -7.81
CA SER A 32 -26.61 -7.79 -7.33
C SER A 32 -26.00 -6.97 -8.46
N ILE A 33 -25.28 -7.61 -9.39
CA ILE A 33 -24.71 -6.97 -10.58
C ILE A 33 -25.82 -6.50 -11.53
N GLY A 34 -26.82 -7.34 -11.80
CA GLY A 34 -27.95 -6.98 -12.64
C GLY A 34 -28.70 -5.75 -12.13
N ASN A 35 -29.10 -5.80 -10.88
CA ASN A 35 -29.79 -4.69 -10.22
C ASN A 35 -28.95 -3.39 -10.21
N PHE A 36 -27.63 -3.51 -10.11
CA PHE A 36 -26.74 -2.35 -10.19
C PHE A 36 -26.71 -1.77 -11.60
N LEU A 37 -26.52 -2.61 -12.63
CA LEU A 37 -26.47 -2.16 -14.03
C LEU A 37 -27.78 -1.54 -14.51
N GLU A 38 -28.93 -2.05 -14.04
CA GLU A 38 -30.24 -1.47 -14.34
C GLU A 38 -30.38 -0.03 -13.76
N ARG A 39 -29.84 0.22 -12.58
CA ARG A 39 -29.91 1.55 -11.94
C ARG A 39 -28.78 2.50 -12.39
N HIS A 40 -27.71 1.95 -12.92
CA HIS A 40 -26.52 2.67 -13.33
C HIS A 40 -26.16 2.40 -14.80
N PRO A 41 -26.96 2.92 -15.76
CA PRO A 41 -26.74 2.70 -17.21
C PRO A 41 -25.42 3.27 -17.72
N GLU A 42 -24.76 4.12 -16.93
CA GLU A 42 -23.40 4.62 -17.16
C GLU A 42 -22.32 3.57 -16.90
N PHE A 43 -22.67 2.40 -16.34
CA PHE A 43 -21.76 1.28 -16.18
C PHE A 43 -22.01 0.18 -17.22
N GLU A 44 -21.00 -0.60 -17.48
CA GLU A 44 -21.04 -1.80 -18.30
C GLU A 44 -20.26 -2.94 -17.65
N LEU A 45 -20.71 -4.17 -17.88
CA LEU A 45 -20.03 -5.37 -17.43
C LEU A 45 -18.92 -5.71 -18.42
N MET A 46 -17.70 -5.89 -17.91
CA MET A 46 -16.53 -6.25 -18.70
C MET A 46 -16.25 -7.74 -18.60
N PRO A 47 -15.86 -8.41 -19.69
CA PRO A 47 -15.58 -9.83 -19.66
C PRO A 47 -14.34 -10.15 -18.85
N ILE A 48 -14.45 -11.12 -17.95
CA ILE A 48 -13.31 -11.70 -17.24
C ILE A 48 -12.86 -12.95 -17.97
N ALA A 49 -11.55 -13.01 -18.31
CA ALA A 49 -11.00 -14.17 -19.01
C ALA A 49 -11.13 -15.46 -18.18
N LYS A 50 -11.73 -16.48 -18.77
CA LYS A 50 -11.96 -17.80 -18.14
C LYS A 50 -10.70 -18.69 -18.26
N LYS A 51 -9.61 -18.24 -17.63
CA LYS A 51 -8.32 -18.96 -17.58
C LYS A 51 -8.15 -19.66 -16.24
N ASN A 52 -7.24 -20.61 -16.16
CA ASN A 52 -6.83 -21.25 -14.90
C ASN A 52 -7.98 -21.89 -14.09
N GLY A 53 -9.01 -22.42 -14.76
CA GLY A 53 -10.14 -23.08 -14.09
C GLY A 53 -11.29 -22.16 -13.66
N PHE A 54 -11.25 -20.87 -14.01
CA PHE A 54 -12.39 -19.96 -13.80
C PHE A 54 -13.60 -20.42 -14.61
N ALA A 55 -14.75 -20.51 -13.94
CA ALA A 55 -16.03 -20.77 -14.59
C ALA A 55 -16.73 -19.45 -14.96
N GLU A 56 -17.66 -19.53 -15.90
CA GLU A 56 -18.57 -18.43 -16.23
C GLU A 56 -19.51 -18.10 -15.08
N GLY A 57 -19.97 -16.86 -15.02
CA GLY A 57 -21.14 -16.50 -14.21
C GLY A 57 -22.42 -17.15 -14.72
N LEU A 58 -23.46 -17.12 -13.91
CA LEU A 58 -24.78 -17.62 -14.32
C LEU A 58 -25.43 -16.65 -15.32
N ALA A 59 -26.12 -17.22 -16.32
CA ALA A 59 -26.84 -16.44 -17.31
C ALA A 59 -27.84 -15.44 -16.67
N PRO A 60 -27.97 -14.24 -17.21
CA PRO A 60 -27.34 -13.73 -18.45
C PRO A 60 -25.92 -13.13 -18.23
N TYR A 61 -25.33 -13.18 -17.03
CA TYR A 61 -24.09 -12.52 -16.66
C TYR A 61 -22.86 -13.44 -16.82
N THR A 62 -22.70 -14.10 -17.95
CA THR A 62 -21.62 -15.05 -18.25
C THR A 62 -20.23 -14.39 -18.29
N ASP A 63 -20.17 -13.06 -18.47
CA ASP A 63 -18.93 -12.28 -18.40
C ASP A 63 -18.33 -12.24 -16.97
N CYS A 64 -19.14 -12.46 -15.93
CA CYS A 64 -18.64 -12.67 -14.57
C CYS A 64 -17.84 -13.97 -14.47
N ALA A 65 -17.05 -14.11 -13.41
CA ALA A 65 -16.32 -15.34 -13.14
C ALA A 65 -16.73 -15.94 -11.80
N ARG A 66 -16.81 -17.27 -11.77
CA ARG A 66 -17.01 -18.09 -10.56
C ARG A 66 -15.79 -18.98 -10.36
N LEU A 67 -15.22 -18.90 -9.17
CA LEU A 67 -14.05 -19.66 -8.75
C LEU A 67 -14.54 -20.76 -7.79
N TYR A 68 -14.66 -21.98 -8.30
CA TYR A 68 -15.16 -23.10 -7.50
C TYR A 68 -14.02 -23.87 -6.83
N PRO A 69 -14.15 -24.26 -5.53
CA PRO A 69 -13.10 -24.98 -4.80
C PRO A 69 -12.72 -26.34 -5.40
N HIS A 70 -13.66 -26.99 -6.12
CA HIS A 70 -13.40 -28.25 -6.80
C HIS A 70 -12.58 -28.11 -8.10
N ARG A 71 -12.36 -26.87 -8.58
CA ARG A 71 -11.56 -26.56 -9.79
C ARG A 71 -10.28 -25.82 -9.47
N LEU A 72 -10.25 -25.13 -8.34
CA LEU A 72 -9.16 -24.23 -7.94
C LEU A 72 -8.83 -24.43 -6.46
N LYS A 73 -7.55 -24.32 -6.12
CA LYS A 73 -7.15 -24.29 -4.71
C LYS A 73 -7.58 -22.95 -4.10
N GLY A 74 -8.54 -22.97 -3.20
CA GLY A 74 -9.06 -21.77 -2.53
C GLY A 74 -10.47 -21.99 -1.97
N GLU A 75 -10.99 -21.01 -1.27
CA GLU A 75 -12.31 -21.06 -0.61
C GLU A 75 -13.48 -20.83 -1.58
N GLY A 76 -13.19 -20.32 -2.76
CA GLY A 76 -14.18 -19.95 -3.76
C GLY A 76 -14.51 -18.45 -3.74
N HIS A 77 -14.75 -17.91 -4.93
CA HIS A 77 -15.11 -16.50 -5.11
C HIS A 77 -16.02 -16.32 -6.31
N PHE A 78 -16.75 -15.20 -6.28
CA PHE A 78 -17.39 -14.62 -7.45
C PHE A 78 -16.69 -13.29 -7.79
N LEU A 79 -16.52 -13.00 -9.08
CA LEU A 79 -15.92 -11.79 -9.60
C LEU A 79 -16.78 -11.18 -10.70
N ALA A 80 -17.00 -9.87 -10.63
CA ALA A 80 -17.57 -9.07 -11.71
C ALA A 80 -16.73 -7.82 -11.92
N LEU A 81 -16.33 -7.55 -13.15
CA LEU A 81 -15.56 -6.38 -13.53
C LEU A 81 -16.48 -5.38 -14.22
N LEU A 82 -16.62 -4.20 -13.66
CA LEU A 82 -17.48 -3.14 -14.17
C LEU A 82 -16.61 -1.97 -14.65
N ARG A 83 -17.02 -1.33 -15.73
CA ARG A 83 -16.40 -0.09 -16.23
C ARG A 83 -17.42 1.03 -16.28
N LYS A 84 -17.05 2.21 -15.79
CA LYS A 84 -17.84 3.42 -15.99
C LYS A 84 -17.55 4.00 -17.37
N LYS A 85 -18.57 4.20 -18.20
CA LYS A 85 -18.46 4.72 -19.56
C LYS A 85 -17.84 6.12 -19.58
N GLU A 86 -17.17 6.48 -20.66
CA GLU A 86 -16.40 7.74 -20.77
C GLU A 86 -17.26 9.01 -20.77
N ALA A 87 -18.54 8.92 -21.15
CA ALA A 87 -19.45 10.05 -21.21
C ALA A 87 -19.95 10.60 -19.85
N ALA A 88 -19.54 10.01 -18.75
CA ALA A 88 -19.92 10.48 -17.41
C ALA A 88 -18.96 11.60 -16.96
N GLU A 89 -19.35 12.87 -17.11
CA GLU A 89 -18.61 14.01 -16.58
C GLU A 89 -18.56 13.93 -15.04
N GLY A 90 -17.36 13.71 -14.50
CA GLY A 90 -17.08 13.82 -13.08
C GLY A 90 -16.63 15.23 -12.73
N LYS A 91 -17.08 15.78 -11.61
CA LYS A 91 -16.50 17.02 -11.08
C LYS A 91 -15.04 16.78 -10.72
N ALA A 92 -14.12 17.62 -11.21
CA ALA A 92 -12.74 17.61 -10.78
C ALA A 92 -12.64 17.84 -9.27
N ILE A 93 -12.06 16.92 -8.53
CA ILE A 93 -11.78 17.09 -7.11
C ILE A 93 -10.43 17.82 -7.00
N PRO A 94 -10.35 18.94 -6.24
CA PRO A 94 -9.08 19.61 -6.02
C PRO A 94 -8.03 18.64 -5.47
N ALA A 95 -6.83 18.68 -6.06
CA ALA A 95 -5.72 17.87 -5.59
C ALA A 95 -5.04 18.48 -4.36
N GLU A 96 -4.43 17.63 -3.54
CA GLU A 96 -3.53 18.06 -2.49
C GLU A 96 -2.34 18.82 -3.09
N SER A 97 -1.89 19.81 -2.37
CA SER A 97 -0.65 20.53 -2.66
C SER A 97 0.22 20.48 -1.41
N GLY A 98 1.51 20.49 -1.60
CA GLY A 98 2.47 20.52 -0.51
C GLY A 98 3.70 21.30 -0.95
N GLY A 99 4.36 21.92 0.03
CA GLY A 99 5.63 22.60 -0.13
C GLY A 99 6.61 22.07 0.88
N TRP A 100 7.89 22.29 0.61
CA TRP A 100 8.95 22.01 1.58
C TRP A 100 8.93 23.07 2.68
N THR A 101 8.91 22.65 3.94
CA THR A 101 9.01 23.54 5.09
C THR A 101 10.32 23.30 5.83
N LYS A 102 10.75 24.27 6.65
CA LYS A 102 11.98 24.17 7.43
C LYS A 102 11.99 22.97 8.38
N GLU A 103 10.84 22.56 8.88
CA GLU A 103 10.73 21.38 9.73
C GLU A 103 11.14 20.08 8.98
N MET A 104 11.00 20.06 7.65
CA MET A 104 11.37 18.91 6.80
C MET A 104 12.87 18.82 6.52
N ASP A 105 13.67 19.83 6.88
CA ASP A 105 15.12 19.84 6.62
C ASP A 105 15.83 18.67 7.28
N ALA A 106 15.38 18.26 8.48
CA ALA A 106 15.91 17.08 9.15
C ALA A 106 15.72 15.78 8.35
N PHE A 107 14.59 15.64 7.63
CA PHE A 107 14.40 14.55 6.66
C PHE A 107 15.28 14.76 5.43
N GLY A 108 15.43 15.99 4.96
CA GLY A 108 16.30 16.31 3.84
C GLY A 108 17.75 15.86 4.08
N ASP A 109 18.28 16.11 5.26
CA ASP A 109 19.63 15.70 5.67
C ASP A 109 19.72 14.17 5.80
N PHE A 110 18.74 13.53 6.44
CA PHE A 110 18.63 12.07 6.46
C PHE A 110 18.60 11.47 5.04
N ALA A 111 17.79 12.02 4.14
CA ALA A 111 17.68 11.52 2.78
C ALA A 111 19.00 11.63 2.00
N LYS A 112 19.72 12.76 2.15
CA LYS A 112 21.06 12.94 1.54
C LYS A 112 22.07 11.91 2.06
N GLU A 113 22.03 11.58 3.34
CA GLU A 113 22.98 10.65 3.97
C GLU A 113 22.65 9.20 3.60
N VAL A 114 21.36 8.83 3.62
CA VAL A 114 20.90 7.43 3.70
C VAL A 114 20.36 6.91 2.36
N LEU A 115 19.64 7.75 1.60
CA LEU A 115 18.97 7.34 0.38
C LEU A 115 19.80 7.63 -0.87
N GLN A 116 19.66 6.78 -1.90
CA GLN A 116 20.22 7.08 -3.22
C GLN A 116 19.55 8.32 -3.84
N GLU A 117 18.20 8.34 -3.79
CA GLU A 117 17.39 9.46 -4.25
C GLU A 117 16.27 9.75 -3.24
N LYS A 118 15.93 11.02 -3.10
CA LYS A 118 14.78 11.42 -2.28
C LYS A 118 13.49 10.99 -2.99
N PRO A 119 12.56 10.27 -2.32
CA PRO A 119 11.30 9.85 -2.92
C PRO A 119 10.49 11.03 -3.48
N LYS A 120 9.86 10.86 -4.65
CA LYS A 120 9.06 11.91 -5.32
C LYS A 120 7.61 11.86 -4.87
N GLY A 121 6.97 13.01 -4.73
CA GLY A 121 5.58 13.17 -4.33
C GLY A 121 5.34 14.42 -3.49
N ILE A 122 4.18 14.50 -2.89
CA ILE A 122 3.74 15.62 -2.06
C ILE A 122 4.08 15.33 -0.60
N TYR A 123 4.98 16.12 -0.02
CA TYR A 123 5.34 16.00 1.40
C TYR A 123 4.35 16.74 2.28
N LYS A 124 3.84 16.07 3.31
CA LYS A 124 2.90 16.63 4.30
C LYS A 124 3.31 16.27 5.72
N ILE A 125 3.10 17.20 6.63
CA ILE A 125 3.28 16.98 8.07
C ILE A 125 1.90 16.89 8.72
N TYR A 126 1.65 15.80 9.46
CA TYR A 126 0.46 15.63 10.30
C TYR A 126 0.93 15.30 11.72
N GLY A 127 0.73 16.25 12.63
CA GLY A 127 1.34 16.20 13.97
C GLY A 127 2.87 16.19 13.87
N GLU A 128 3.53 15.20 14.43
CA GLU A 128 4.98 14.99 14.29
C GLU A 128 5.34 14.12 13.07
N GLY A 129 4.35 13.51 12.41
CA GLY A 129 4.58 12.56 11.31
C GLY A 129 4.80 13.25 9.97
N LEU A 130 5.87 12.85 9.27
CA LEU A 130 6.11 13.21 7.88
C LEU A 130 5.58 12.11 6.96
N TYR A 131 4.77 12.51 6.00
CA TYR A 131 4.13 11.64 5.03
C TYR A 131 4.46 12.05 3.61
N LEU A 132 4.53 11.07 2.72
CA LEU A 132 4.62 11.25 1.29
C LEU A 132 3.34 10.78 0.62
N LEU A 133 2.68 11.68 -0.09
CA LEU A 133 1.47 11.40 -0.85
C LEU A 133 1.80 11.35 -2.35
N PRO A 134 1.15 10.47 -3.12
CA PRO A 134 1.24 10.49 -4.57
C PRO A 134 0.76 11.84 -5.15
N GLU A 135 1.34 12.25 -6.26
CA GLU A 135 0.82 13.37 -7.04
C GLU A 135 -0.61 13.08 -7.49
N GLY A 136 -1.45 14.11 -7.48
CA GLY A 136 -2.87 13.97 -7.81
C GLY A 136 -3.74 13.40 -6.69
N THR A 137 -3.20 13.15 -5.49
CA THR A 137 -4.01 12.80 -4.31
C THR A 137 -5.08 13.87 -4.10
N PRO A 138 -6.38 13.52 -4.04
CA PRO A 138 -7.44 14.50 -3.81
C PRO A 138 -7.33 15.13 -2.42
N LYS A 139 -7.82 16.36 -2.27
CA LYS A 139 -7.95 16.99 -0.95
C LYS A 139 -8.84 16.14 -0.06
N LEU A 140 -8.32 15.80 1.12
CA LEU A 140 -8.99 14.96 2.12
C LEU A 140 -9.72 15.77 3.18
N GLU A 141 -9.96 17.06 2.92
CA GLU A 141 -10.69 17.97 3.82
C GLU A 141 -12.07 17.39 4.15
N LYS A 142 -12.48 17.51 5.41
CA LYS A 142 -13.76 17.01 5.94
C LYS A 142 -13.91 15.47 5.98
N LEU A 143 -12.89 14.71 5.62
CA LEU A 143 -12.89 13.26 5.79
C LEU A 143 -12.15 12.87 7.08
N ARG A 144 -12.67 11.85 7.77
CA ARG A 144 -11.94 11.20 8.85
C ARG A 144 -10.91 10.25 8.24
N VAL A 145 -9.69 10.73 8.06
CA VAL A 145 -8.61 9.95 7.48
C VAL A 145 -7.90 9.17 8.58
N LEU A 146 -7.84 7.85 8.47
CA LEU A 146 -7.11 6.99 9.40
C LEU A 146 -5.62 6.90 9.04
N ARG A 147 -5.33 6.86 7.74
CA ARG A 147 -3.97 6.89 7.18
C ARG A 147 -4.00 7.65 5.87
N THR A 148 -2.94 8.43 5.63
CA THR A 148 -2.76 9.13 4.36
C THR A 148 -1.34 8.89 3.87
N GLY A 149 -1.20 8.50 2.61
CA GLY A 149 0.09 8.31 1.98
C GLY A 149 1.05 7.35 2.72
N TRP A 150 2.33 7.52 2.44
CA TRP A 150 3.42 6.72 3.00
C TRP A 150 4.07 7.45 4.17
N MET A 151 3.96 6.91 5.38
CA MET A 151 4.61 7.49 6.55
C MET A 151 6.12 7.28 6.48
N LEU A 152 6.86 8.36 6.26
CA LEU A 152 8.33 8.33 6.19
C LEU A 152 8.96 8.25 7.59
N GLY A 153 8.43 8.98 8.55
CA GLY A 153 8.97 9.01 9.92
C GLY A 153 8.41 10.15 10.73
N THR A 154 9.07 10.43 11.86
CA THR A 154 8.71 11.50 12.77
C THR A 154 9.78 12.60 12.82
N LEU A 155 9.32 13.85 12.89
CA LEU A 155 10.14 15.05 13.00
C LEU A 155 10.12 15.50 14.47
N LYS A 156 11.25 15.43 15.16
CA LYS A 156 11.39 15.82 16.56
C LYS A 156 12.55 16.78 16.77
N LYS A 157 12.28 18.04 17.14
CA LYS A 157 13.28 19.03 17.53
C LYS A 157 14.56 18.99 16.66
N GLY A 158 14.41 19.10 15.33
CA GLY A 158 15.52 19.12 14.37
C GLY A 158 16.13 17.73 14.07
N ARG A 159 15.47 16.63 14.42
CA ARG A 159 15.89 15.26 14.10
C ARG A 159 14.76 14.53 13.37
N PHE A 160 15.15 13.66 12.46
CA PHE A 160 14.24 12.74 11.78
C PHE A 160 14.47 11.32 12.29
N GLU A 161 13.38 10.64 12.65
CA GLU A 161 13.38 9.23 13.01
C GLU A 161 12.56 8.46 11.96
N PRO A 162 13.20 7.62 11.12
CA PRO A 162 12.50 6.90 10.07
C PRO A 162 11.54 5.87 10.64
N SER A 163 10.37 5.73 10.02
CA SER A 163 9.34 4.79 10.44
C SER A 163 9.63 3.37 9.93
N GLN A 164 9.00 2.38 10.57
CA GLN A 164 9.00 1.01 10.08
C GLN A 164 8.33 0.91 8.69
N ALA A 165 7.23 1.67 8.47
CA ALA A 165 6.55 1.71 7.18
C ALA A 165 7.47 2.25 6.07
N PHE A 166 8.38 3.17 6.40
CA PHE A 166 9.36 3.66 5.45
C PHE A 166 10.36 2.56 5.07
N ALA A 167 10.90 1.82 6.06
CA ALA A 167 11.78 0.69 5.76
C ALA A 167 11.11 -0.32 4.82
N MET A 168 9.89 -0.74 5.15
CA MET A 168 9.15 -1.78 4.41
C MET A 168 8.73 -1.37 2.99
N GLY A 169 8.68 -0.08 2.69
CA GLY A 169 8.33 0.43 1.37
C GLY A 169 9.53 0.71 0.46
N LEU A 170 10.76 0.64 0.99
CA LEU A 170 11.99 0.81 0.23
C LEU A 170 12.44 -0.52 -0.38
N ARG A 171 13.25 -0.42 -1.44
CA ARG A 171 14.09 -1.51 -1.93
C ARG A 171 15.51 -1.34 -1.41
N LYS A 172 16.25 -2.43 -1.29
CA LYS A 172 17.63 -2.42 -0.81
C LYS A 172 18.51 -1.43 -1.60
N GLU A 173 18.32 -1.38 -2.91
CA GLU A 173 19.10 -0.55 -3.85
C GLU A 173 18.84 0.94 -3.69
N GLU A 174 17.74 1.32 -3.06
CA GLU A 174 17.37 2.72 -2.80
C GLU A 174 18.09 3.31 -1.58
N VAL A 175 18.84 2.46 -0.83
CA VAL A 175 19.52 2.85 0.41
C VAL A 175 21.05 2.66 0.28
N LYS A 176 21.82 3.66 0.69
CA LYS A 176 23.28 3.67 0.60
C LYS A 176 23.96 2.71 1.57
N HIS A 177 23.35 2.48 2.74
CA HIS A 177 23.91 1.68 3.81
C HIS A 177 22.94 0.60 4.24
N THR A 178 23.27 -0.63 3.94
CA THR A 178 22.46 -1.81 4.24
C THR A 178 23.24 -2.82 5.08
N ALA A 179 22.54 -3.65 5.82
CA ALA A 179 23.03 -4.88 6.42
C ALA A 179 22.10 -5.99 5.98
N ASP A 180 22.55 -6.83 5.07
CA ASP A 180 21.76 -7.88 4.46
C ASP A 180 22.20 -9.24 5.00
N PHE A 181 21.30 -9.98 5.59
CA PHE A 181 21.52 -11.28 6.19
C PHE A 181 20.79 -12.35 5.37
N SER A 182 21.29 -13.55 5.36
CA SER A 182 20.50 -14.69 4.86
C SER A 182 19.38 -15.02 5.85
N LEU A 183 18.30 -15.62 5.36
CA LEU A 183 17.16 -16.02 6.20
C LEU A 183 17.57 -16.94 7.36
N GLU A 184 18.63 -17.74 7.18
CA GLU A 184 19.13 -18.70 8.17
C GLU A 184 20.13 -18.10 9.18
N ASP A 185 20.49 -16.82 9.00
CA ASP A 185 21.41 -16.12 9.89
C ASP A 185 20.74 -15.83 11.25
N GLU A 186 21.34 -16.30 12.33
CA GLU A 186 20.81 -16.13 13.70
C GLU A 186 20.57 -14.65 14.07
N ARG A 187 21.31 -13.72 13.45
CA ARG A 187 21.17 -12.29 13.67
C ARG A 187 19.79 -11.78 13.23
N VAL A 188 19.11 -12.45 12.29
CA VAL A 188 17.75 -12.09 11.86
C VAL A 188 16.78 -12.22 13.03
N ILE A 189 16.77 -13.37 13.70
CA ILE A 189 15.89 -13.62 14.86
C ILE A 189 16.24 -12.68 16.02
N ARG A 190 17.52 -12.48 16.29
CA ARG A 190 17.97 -11.53 17.32
C ARG A 190 17.53 -10.10 17.01
N TYR A 191 17.62 -9.69 15.74
CA TYR A 191 17.12 -8.39 15.33
C TYR A 191 15.59 -8.27 15.50
N LEU A 192 14.81 -9.28 15.12
CA LEU A 192 13.36 -9.30 15.33
C LEU A 192 12.97 -9.24 16.81
N LYS A 193 13.77 -9.83 17.70
CA LYS A 193 13.61 -9.71 19.16
C LYS A 193 14.03 -8.34 19.71
N GLY A 194 14.57 -7.47 18.88
CA GLY A 194 14.98 -6.11 19.28
C GLY A 194 16.38 -6.02 19.83
N GLU A 195 17.19 -7.07 19.69
CA GLU A 195 18.57 -7.08 20.15
C GLU A 195 19.50 -6.26 19.24
N THR A 196 20.63 -5.86 19.79
CA THR A 196 21.76 -5.33 19.02
C THR A 196 22.51 -6.48 18.37
N VAL A 197 22.76 -6.40 17.06
CA VAL A 197 23.51 -7.40 16.32
C VAL A 197 24.76 -6.79 15.69
N GLU A 198 25.76 -7.60 15.39
CA GLU A 198 27.01 -7.16 14.78
C GLU A 198 26.89 -7.17 13.25
N ALA A 199 27.34 -6.07 12.63
CA ALA A 199 27.49 -6.00 11.19
C ALA A 199 28.44 -4.85 10.82
N GLU A 200 29.50 -5.18 10.13
CA GLU A 200 30.48 -4.22 9.63
C GLU A 200 29.90 -3.25 8.61
N GLY A 201 30.49 -2.08 8.49
CA GLY A 201 30.12 -1.05 7.54
C GLY A 201 30.19 0.35 8.12
N LYS A 202 29.78 1.35 7.34
CA LYS A 202 29.81 2.76 7.72
C LYS A 202 28.80 3.06 8.84
N ASP A 203 29.22 3.81 9.85
CA ASP A 203 28.35 4.29 10.93
C ASP A 203 27.20 5.15 10.39
N GLY A 204 26.04 5.11 11.02
CA GLY A 204 24.85 5.87 10.63
C GLY A 204 23.59 5.00 10.50
N TRP A 205 22.55 5.57 9.92
CA TRP A 205 21.32 4.85 9.64
C TRP A 205 21.56 3.75 8.61
N THR A 206 21.08 2.56 8.90
CA THR A 206 21.30 1.35 8.11
C THR A 206 19.97 0.62 7.94
N LEU A 207 19.64 0.27 6.70
CA LEU A 207 18.51 -0.60 6.42
C LEU A 207 18.94 -2.05 6.63
N VAL A 208 18.27 -2.74 7.52
CA VAL A 208 18.46 -4.18 7.75
C VAL A 208 17.58 -4.93 6.76
N CYS A 209 18.17 -5.87 6.04
CA CYS A 209 17.51 -6.70 5.04
C CYS A 209 17.71 -8.18 5.35
N VAL A 210 16.82 -9.01 4.78
CA VAL A 210 16.93 -10.47 4.73
C VAL A 210 16.76 -10.91 3.29
N ASP A 211 17.78 -11.57 2.72
CA ASP A 211 17.81 -12.00 1.31
C ASP A 211 17.43 -10.86 0.33
N GLY A 212 17.90 -9.64 0.62
CA GLY A 212 17.61 -8.44 -0.16
C GLY A 212 16.29 -7.73 0.20
N PHE A 213 15.42 -8.31 1.00
CA PHE A 213 14.14 -7.71 1.39
C PHE A 213 14.29 -6.87 2.67
N PRO A 214 13.84 -5.60 2.67
CA PRO A 214 13.92 -4.74 3.84
C PRO A 214 13.13 -5.29 5.03
N LEU A 215 13.77 -5.34 6.19
CA LEU A 215 13.19 -5.80 7.43
C LEU A 215 12.92 -4.65 8.41
N GLY A 216 13.79 -3.65 8.43
CA GLY A 216 13.63 -2.49 9.32
C GLY A 216 14.89 -1.64 9.43
N TRP A 217 14.89 -0.70 10.35
CA TRP A 217 15.99 0.22 10.58
C TRP A 217 16.88 -0.18 11.75
N ALA A 218 18.15 0.13 11.63
CA ALA A 218 19.11 0.15 12.73
C ALA A 218 19.99 1.39 12.65
N LYS A 219 20.65 1.74 13.74
CA LYS A 219 21.71 2.74 13.74
C LYS A 219 23.04 2.05 13.99
N ARG A 220 23.89 1.99 12.96
CA ARG A 220 25.21 1.37 13.07
C ARG A 220 26.15 2.31 13.83
N GLN A 221 26.88 1.75 14.76
CA GLN A 221 27.93 2.41 15.50
C GLN A 221 29.02 1.41 15.88
N LYS A 222 30.23 1.62 15.38
CA LYS A 222 31.41 0.77 15.64
C LYS A 222 31.14 -0.72 15.43
N GLY A 223 30.62 -1.07 14.23
CA GLY A 223 30.33 -2.45 13.85
C GLY A 223 29.12 -3.09 14.54
N ARG A 224 28.34 -2.31 15.29
CA ARG A 224 27.11 -2.80 15.97
C ARG A 224 25.88 -2.07 15.43
N LEU A 225 24.84 -2.82 15.12
CA LEU A 225 23.54 -2.32 14.72
C LEU A 225 22.65 -2.14 15.95
N LYS A 226 22.56 -0.91 16.45
CA LYS A 226 21.60 -0.55 17.50
C LYS A 226 20.19 -0.63 16.91
N ASN A 227 19.41 -1.58 17.39
CA ASN A 227 18.09 -1.92 16.88
C ASN A 227 17.12 -0.74 16.91
N LYS A 228 16.38 -0.55 15.80
CA LYS A 228 15.32 0.45 15.62
C LYS A 228 14.03 -0.16 15.05
N TYR A 229 13.91 -1.48 15.15
CA TYR A 229 12.71 -2.21 14.79
C TYR A 229 11.51 -1.77 15.63
N ALA A 230 10.33 -1.71 15.05
CA ALA A 230 9.14 -1.23 15.74
C ALA A 230 8.85 -2.08 16.98
N VAL A 231 8.71 -1.41 18.14
CA VAL A 231 8.55 -2.11 19.43
C VAL A 231 7.35 -3.04 19.43
N SER A 232 6.23 -2.63 18.82
CA SER A 232 5.00 -3.43 18.71
C SER A 232 5.10 -4.65 17.78
N TRP A 233 6.20 -4.79 17.03
CA TRP A 233 6.44 -5.87 16.09
C TRP A 233 7.52 -6.85 16.55
N LYS A 234 8.16 -6.57 17.70
CA LYS A 234 9.19 -7.43 18.23
C LYS A 234 8.62 -8.79 18.61
N TRP A 235 9.42 -9.81 18.32
CA TRP A 235 9.13 -11.18 18.73
C TRP A 235 9.46 -11.39 20.22
N GLU A 236 8.70 -12.25 20.86
CA GLU A 236 8.94 -12.70 22.23
C GLU A 236 9.99 -13.81 22.30
#